data_7aa8d6f2fdceb07e283600a5a220a7ee
#
_entry.id   7aa8d6f2fdceb07e283600a5a220a7ee
#
_cell.length_a   1.000
_cell.length_b   1.000
_cell.length_c   1.000
_cell.angle_alpha   90.00
_cell.angle_beta   90.00
_cell.angle_gamma   90.00
#
_symmetry.space_group_name_H-M   'P 1'
#
loop_
_entity.id
_entity.type
_entity.pdbx_description
1 polymer ?
#
loop_
_entity_poly.entity_id
_entity_poly.type
_entity_poly.pdbx_seq_one_letter_code
_entity_poly.pdbx_strand_id
1 'polypeptide(L)'
;NGIGYMIYVANPYSYKENEEVIIYLYQQIREDENTLYGFKTKDDKDLFLKLISVKGLGCKMALPMLSGDNKDAILDAIDTGNVSYLKKFPKIGDKVARQIILDLKGKLANDDKKGSLNNFEELTETLKSLGYKPNDIKKVLPKLDASLSLEKQVKEALKLLLK
;
A
#
# COMPACT_ATOMS: atom_id res chain seq x y z
N ASN A 1 28.06 -8.76 4.28
CA ASN A 1 28.12 -10.20 4.54
C ASN A 1 28.31 -11.05 3.26
N GLY A 2 28.41 -10.43 2.06
CA GLY A 2 28.75 -11.10 0.80
C GLY A 2 27.66 -12.04 0.22
N ILE A 3 26.40 -11.94 0.68
CA ILE A 3 25.28 -12.70 0.13
C ILE A 3 24.49 -11.81 -0.81
N GLY A 4 24.37 -12.21 -2.08
CA GLY A 4 23.52 -11.55 -3.08
C GLY A 4 22.16 -12.21 -3.19
N TYR A 5 21.11 -11.41 -3.35
CA TYR A 5 19.74 -11.88 -3.58
C TYR A 5 19.23 -11.38 -4.92
N MET A 6 18.63 -12.28 -5.71
CA MET A 6 17.91 -11.90 -6.91
C MET A 6 16.50 -11.44 -6.53
N ILE A 7 16.19 -10.17 -6.82
CA ILE A 7 14.90 -9.56 -6.48
C ILE A 7 14.25 -9.05 -7.77
N TYR A 8 13.05 -9.51 -8.06
CA TYR A 8 12.24 -9.00 -9.17
C TYR A 8 11.52 -7.72 -8.77
N VAL A 9 11.71 -6.66 -9.53
CA VAL A 9 11.13 -5.34 -9.28
C VAL A 9 10.35 -4.85 -10.50
N ALA A 10 9.39 -3.97 -10.30
CA ALA A 10 8.58 -3.43 -11.40
C ALA A 10 9.39 -2.57 -12.37
N ASN A 11 10.35 -1.79 -11.86
CA ASN A 11 11.29 -0.99 -12.65
C ASN A 11 12.70 -1.08 -12.06
N PRO A 12 13.62 -1.87 -12.66
CA PRO A 12 14.98 -1.99 -12.18
C PRO A 12 15.78 -0.68 -12.29
N TYR A 13 15.45 0.20 -13.24
CA TYR A 13 16.14 1.48 -13.42
C TYR A 13 15.84 2.51 -12.31
N SER A 14 14.90 2.22 -11.42
CA SER A 14 14.63 3.05 -10.24
C SER A 14 15.64 2.86 -9.10
N TYR A 15 16.55 1.90 -9.24
CA TYR A 15 17.62 1.60 -8.28
C TYR A 15 18.97 1.91 -8.92
N LYS A 16 19.90 2.46 -8.14
CA LYS A 16 21.26 2.76 -8.57
C LYS A 16 22.24 1.74 -8.00
N GLU A 17 23.28 1.45 -8.76
CA GLU A 17 24.37 0.61 -8.29
C GLU A 17 25.10 1.29 -7.12
N ASN A 18 25.56 0.51 -6.16
CA ASN A 18 26.28 0.95 -4.96
C ASN A 18 25.49 1.92 -4.04
N GLU A 19 24.18 1.95 -4.13
CA GLU A 19 23.31 2.72 -3.24
C GLU A 19 22.70 1.81 -2.17
N GLU A 20 22.74 2.25 -0.92
CA GLU A 20 22.02 1.58 0.17
C GLU A 20 20.55 1.90 0.07
N VAL A 21 19.71 0.87 -0.01
CA VAL A 21 18.26 1.02 -0.17
C VAL A 21 17.51 0.09 0.76
N ILE A 22 16.33 0.52 1.19
CA ILE A 22 15.35 -0.35 1.85
C ILE A 22 14.37 -0.85 0.80
N ILE A 23 14.26 -2.17 0.68
CA ILE A 23 13.33 -2.82 -0.26
C ILE A 23 12.31 -3.62 0.56
N TYR A 24 11.03 -3.37 0.32
CA TYR A 24 9.93 -4.13 0.92
C TYR A 24 9.74 -5.42 0.12
N LEU A 25 9.95 -6.57 0.74
CA LEU A 25 9.96 -7.86 0.05
C LEU A 25 8.64 -8.62 0.21
N TYR A 26 8.24 -9.28 -0.86
CA TYR A 26 7.29 -10.38 -0.86
C TYR A 26 7.97 -11.63 -1.41
N GLN A 27 7.93 -12.71 -0.65
CA GLN A 27 8.50 -13.99 -1.04
C GLN A 27 7.40 -14.93 -1.51
N GLN A 28 7.49 -15.41 -2.74
CA GLN A 28 6.64 -16.45 -3.28
C GLN A 28 7.39 -17.78 -3.23
N ILE A 29 6.87 -18.72 -2.45
CA ILE A 29 7.41 -20.08 -2.34
C ILE A 29 6.44 -21.02 -3.05
N ARG A 30 6.96 -21.82 -3.97
CA ARG A 30 6.27 -22.94 -4.63
C ARG A 30 7.18 -24.17 -4.54
N GLU A 31 6.68 -25.33 -4.96
CA GLU A 31 7.45 -26.57 -4.92
C GLU A 31 8.78 -26.47 -5.70
N ASP A 32 8.77 -25.76 -6.83
CA ASP A 32 9.87 -25.61 -7.76
C ASP A 32 10.47 -24.20 -7.86
N GLU A 33 9.88 -23.21 -7.18
CA GLU A 33 10.27 -21.80 -7.33
C GLU A 33 10.23 -21.07 -5.98
N ASN A 34 11.35 -20.39 -5.67
CA ASN A 34 11.44 -19.45 -4.54
C ASN A 34 11.84 -18.09 -5.10
N THR A 35 10.87 -17.18 -5.22
CA THR A 35 11.05 -15.90 -5.90
C THR A 35 10.81 -14.75 -4.93
N LEU A 36 11.73 -13.77 -4.95
CA LEU A 36 11.61 -12.53 -4.21
C LEU A 36 11.12 -11.41 -5.13
N TYR A 37 10.05 -10.75 -4.72
CA TYR A 37 9.53 -9.53 -5.33
C TYR A 37 9.81 -8.35 -4.44
N GLY A 38 10.35 -7.25 -5.00
CA GLY A 38 10.77 -6.08 -4.26
C GLY A 38 10.00 -4.82 -4.65
N PHE A 39 9.69 -4.00 -3.65
CA PHE A 39 8.93 -2.77 -3.79
C PHE A 39 9.66 -1.62 -3.10
N LYS A 40 9.61 -0.44 -3.71
CA LYS A 40 10.26 0.76 -3.21
C LYS A 40 9.54 1.33 -1.98
N THR A 41 8.22 1.16 -1.93
CA THR A 41 7.38 1.62 -0.83
C THR A 41 6.53 0.47 -0.27
N LYS A 42 6.09 0.63 0.96
CA LYS A 42 5.14 -0.31 1.58
C LYS A 42 3.81 -0.33 0.84
N ASP A 43 3.35 0.84 0.39
CA ASP A 43 2.08 0.99 -0.32
C ASP A 43 2.09 0.23 -1.66
N ASP A 44 3.22 0.23 -2.39
CA ASP A 44 3.35 -0.56 -3.61
C ASP A 44 3.28 -2.05 -3.32
N LYS A 45 3.91 -2.50 -2.22
CA LYS A 45 3.79 -3.88 -1.76
C LYS A 45 2.35 -4.23 -1.40
N ASP A 46 1.66 -3.36 -0.68
CA ASP A 46 0.28 -3.58 -0.24
C ASP A 46 -0.69 -3.64 -1.44
N LEU A 47 -0.51 -2.75 -2.43
CA LEU A 47 -1.26 -2.83 -3.70
C LEU A 47 -0.96 -4.12 -4.46
N PHE A 48 0.31 -4.53 -4.51
CA PHE A 48 0.70 -5.80 -5.14
C PHE A 48 0.01 -6.99 -4.48
N LEU A 49 -0.03 -7.05 -3.15
CA LEU A 49 -0.68 -8.13 -2.40
C LEU A 49 -2.18 -8.19 -2.69
N LYS A 50 -2.84 -7.04 -2.80
CA LYS A 50 -4.25 -6.98 -3.21
C LYS A 50 -4.45 -7.47 -4.63
N LEU A 51 -3.60 -7.06 -5.57
CA LEU A 51 -3.67 -7.52 -6.95
C LEU A 51 -3.52 -9.04 -7.06
N ILE A 52 -2.53 -9.63 -6.41
CA ILE A 52 -2.30 -11.08 -6.47
C ILE A 52 -3.34 -11.92 -5.70
N SER A 53 -4.17 -11.30 -4.86
CA SER A 53 -5.32 -11.96 -4.24
C SER A 53 -6.47 -12.20 -5.21
N VAL A 54 -6.46 -11.51 -6.37
CA VAL A 54 -7.48 -11.67 -7.41
C VAL A 54 -7.27 -12.98 -8.15
N LYS A 55 -8.36 -13.76 -8.29
CA LYS A 55 -8.30 -15.03 -9.00
C LYS A 55 -7.87 -14.84 -10.46
N GLY A 56 -6.78 -15.51 -10.83
CA GLY A 56 -6.22 -15.45 -12.19
C GLY A 56 -5.18 -14.35 -12.42
N LEU A 57 -4.83 -13.56 -11.39
CA LEU A 57 -3.78 -12.56 -11.45
C LEU A 57 -2.58 -12.99 -10.60
N GLY A 58 -1.54 -13.51 -11.23
CA GLY A 58 -0.31 -13.95 -10.54
C GLY A 58 0.74 -12.86 -10.41
N CYS A 59 1.78 -13.10 -9.61
CA CYS A 59 2.87 -12.16 -9.35
C CYS A 59 3.53 -11.60 -10.61
N LYS A 60 3.80 -12.48 -11.61
CA LYS A 60 4.41 -12.08 -12.89
C LYS A 60 3.51 -11.19 -13.77
N MET A 61 2.20 -11.14 -13.48
CA MET A 61 1.25 -10.26 -14.17
C MET A 61 1.01 -8.97 -13.37
N ALA A 62 0.98 -9.06 -12.05
CA ALA A 62 0.76 -7.91 -11.17
C ALA A 62 1.98 -6.97 -11.10
N LEU A 63 3.20 -7.52 -11.11
CA LEU A 63 4.42 -6.71 -10.99
C LEU A 63 4.55 -5.62 -12.06
N PRO A 64 4.35 -5.88 -13.37
CA PRO A 64 4.40 -4.84 -14.40
C PRO A 64 3.34 -3.74 -14.24
N MET A 65 2.23 -4.02 -13.56
CA MET A 65 1.20 -2.99 -13.30
C MET A 65 1.72 -1.88 -12.39
N LEU A 66 2.68 -2.19 -11.52
CA LEU A 66 3.29 -1.24 -10.59
C LEU A 66 4.52 -0.51 -11.17
N SER A 67 4.78 -0.66 -12.46
CA SER A 67 5.87 0.07 -13.12
C SER A 67 5.47 1.52 -13.40
N GLY A 68 6.29 2.49 -12.94
CA GLY A 68 6.03 3.92 -13.10
C GLY A 68 4.95 4.46 -12.15
N ASP A 69 4.45 5.66 -12.45
CA ASP A 69 3.43 6.36 -11.64
C ASP A 69 2.00 5.90 -11.97
N ASN A 70 1.83 4.61 -12.25
CA ASN A 70 0.52 4.06 -12.68
C ASN A 70 -0.41 3.74 -11.51
N LYS A 71 0.05 3.85 -10.27
CA LYS A 71 -0.72 3.44 -9.07
C LYS A 71 -2.10 4.11 -9.02
N ASP A 72 -2.13 5.43 -9.08
CA ASP A 72 -3.38 6.20 -9.00
C ASP A 72 -4.31 5.90 -10.17
N ALA A 73 -3.74 5.75 -11.38
CA ALA A 73 -4.52 5.39 -12.55
C ALA A 73 -5.09 3.96 -12.50
N ILE A 74 -4.40 3.02 -11.84
CA ILE A 74 -4.91 1.68 -11.60
C ILE A 74 -6.04 1.72 -10.57
N LEU A 75 -5.88 2.46 -9.48
CA LEU A 75 -6.90 2.63 -8.45
C LEU A 75 -8.16 3.26 -9.03
N ASP A 76 -8.02 4.34 -9.81
CA ASP A 76 -9.11 4.99 -10.52
C ASP A 76 -9.80 4.05 -11.51
N ALA A 77 -9.03 3.28 -12.29
CA ALA A 77 -9.58 2.32 -13.24
C ALA A 77 -10.38 1.21 -12.56
N ILE A 78 -9.98 0.77 -11.38
CA ILE A 78 -10.72 -0.22 -10.59
C ILE A 78 -12.01 0.40 -10.05
N ASP A 79 -11.96 1.59 -9.47
CA ASP A 79 -13.10 2.25 -8.86
C ASP A 79 -14.14 2.71 -9.91
N THR A 80 -13.69 3.19 -11.07
CA THR A 80 -14.58 3.57 -12.19
C THR A 80 -15.04 2.38 -13.03
N GLY A 81 -14.42 1.21 -12.85
CA GLY A 81 -14.74 0.02 -13.65
C GLY A 81 -14.15 0.06 -15.06
N ASN A 82 -13.03 0.73 -15.27
CA ASN A 82 -12.39 0.91 -16.58
C ASN A 82 -11.61 -0.35 -17.03
N VAL A 83 -12.33 -1.32 -17.59
CA VAL A 83 -11.77 -2.56 -18.14
C VAL A 83 -10.71 -2.27 -19.21
N SER A 84 -10.95 -1.26 -20.06
CA SER A 84 -10.04 -0.94 -21.19
C SER A 84 -8.67 -0.49 -20.71
N TYR A 85 -8.60 0.23 -19.61
CA TYR A 85 -7.34 0.63 -19.01
C TYR A 85 -6.55 -0.57 -18.47
N LEU A 86 -7.21 -1.46 -17.73
CA LEU A 86 -6.57 -2.63 -17.14
C LEU A 86 -6.06 -3.61 -18.22
N LYS A 87 -6.72 -3.68 -19.37
CA LYS A 87 -6.27 -4.49 -20.52
C LYS A 87 -4.99 -3.98 -21.22
N LYS A 88 -4.53 -2.76 -20.90
CA LYS A 88 -3.23 -2.27 -21.43
C LYS A 88 -2.04 -3.02 -20.84
N PHE A 89 -2.20 -3.63 -19.68
CA PHE A 89 -1.14 -4.40 -19.05
C PHE A 89 -0.96 -5.78 -19.71
N PRO A 90 0.28 -6.25 -19.85
CA PRO A 90 0.57 -7.50 -20.51
C PRO A 90 -0.12 -8.69 -19.83
N LYS A 91 -0.68 -9.59 -20.62
CA LYS A 91 -1.38 -10.82 -20.17
C LYS A 91 -2.69 -10.55 -19.39
N ILE A 92 -3.16 -9.33 -19.28
CA ILE A 92 -4.46 -9.01 -18.68
C ILE A 92 -5.52 -8.93 -19.78
N GLY A 93 -6.31 -10.00 -19.89
CA GLY A 93 -7.46 -10.06 -20.79
C GLY A 93 -8.75 -9.56 -20.14
N ASP A 94 -9.83 -9.55 -20.90
CA ASP A 94 -11.16 -9.06 -20.47
C ASP A 94 -11.64 -9.74 -19.19
N LYS A 95 -11.46 -11.07 -19.09
CA LYS A 95 -11.89 -11.85 -17.93
C LYS A 95 -11.13 -11.44 -16.66
N VAL A 96 -9.81 -11.29 -16.75
CA VAL A 96 -8.97 -10.91 -15.59
C VAL A 96 -9.23 -9.46 -15.21
N ALA A 97 -9.36 -8.54 -16.16
CA ALA A 97 -9.66 -7.14 -15.89
C ALA A 97 -11.01 -6.98 -15.17
N ARG A 98 -12.06 -7.68 -15.59
CA ARG A 98 -13.36 -7.69 -14.91
C ARG A 98 -13.27 -8.32 -13.50
N GLN A 99 -12.47 -9.37 -13.35
CA GLN A 99 -12.26 -10.01 -12.04
C GLN A 99 -11.53 -9.06 -11.07
N ILE A 100 -10.51 -8.31 -11.55
CA ILE A 100 -9.85 -7.28 -10.75
C ILE A 100 -10.85 -6.25 -10.22
N ILE A 101 -11.71 -5.73 -11.10
CA ILE A 101 -12.74 -4.77 -10.73
C ILE A 101 -13.72 -5.39 -9.73
N LEU A 102 -14.22 -6.60 -9.99
CA LEU A 102 -15.18 -7.27 -9.13
C LEU A 102 -14.63 -7.50 -7.71
N ASP A 103 -13.38 -7.93 -7.60
CA ASP A 103 -12.78 -8.32 -6.33
C ASP A 103 -12.27 -7.10 -5.52
N LEU A 104 -11.84 -6.02 -6.20
CA LEU A 104 -11.14 -4.90 -5.56
C LEU A 104 -11.93 -3.59 -5.51
N LYS A 105 -12.95 -3.41 -6.35
CA LYS A 105 -13.77 -2.19 -6.34
C LYS A 105 -14.40 -1.94 -4.96
N GLY A 106 -14.22 -0.73 -4.44
CA GLY A 106 -14.68 -0.33 -3.11
C GLY A 106 -13.86 -0.88 -1.94
N LYS A 107 -12.89 -1.79 -2.18
CA LYS A 107 -12.00 -2.31 -1.12
C LYS A 107 -10.68 -1.55 -1.03
N LEU A 108 -10.25 -0.93 -2.13
CA LEU A 108 -9.00 -0.17 -2.19
C LEU A 108 -9.12 1.18 -1.49
N ALA A 109 -10.24 1.88 -1.65
CA ALA A 109 -10.53 3.14 -0.97
C ALA A 109 -10.67 3.01 0.56
N ASN A 110 -10.99 1.80 1.06
CA ASN A 110 -11.10 1.54 2.50
C ASN A 110 -9.76 1.34 3.19
N ASP A 111 -8.69 1.05 2.45
CA ASP A 111 -7.38 0.81 3.04
C ASP A 111 -6.52 2.07 3.12
N ASP A 112 -6.72 3.05 2.23
CA ASP A 112 -6.18 4.40 2.44
C ASP A 112 -6.83 5.06 3.68
N LYS A 113 -8.11 4.74 3.95
CA LYS A 113 -8.79 5.09 5.21
C LYS A 113 -8.36 4.19 6.39
N LYS A 114 -7.98 2.93 6.15
CA LYS A 114 -7.44 2.06 7.21
C LYS A 114 -6.01 2.41 7.59
N GLY A 115 -5.16 2.88 6.67
CA GLY A 115 -3.85 3.45 6.99
C GLY A 115 -3.99 4.67 7.90
N SER A 116 -4.93 5.56 7.61
CA SER A 116 -5.23 6.72 8.46
C SER A 116 -6.04 6.35 9.72
N LEU A 117 -6.91 5.32 9.64
CA LEU A 117 -7.64 4.82 10.80
C LEU A 117 -6.74 4.06 11.78
N ASN A 118 -5.80 3.23 11.29
CA ASN A 118 -4.82 2.57 12.14
C ASN A 118 -3.87 3.58 12.80
N ASN A 119 -3.45 4.64 12.10
CA ASN A 119 -2.69 5.73 12.70
C ASN A 119 -3.50 6.46 13.77
N PHE A 120 -4.80 6.66 13.56
CA PHE A 120 -5.67 7.29 14.56
C PHE A 120 -6.08 6.34 15.69
N GLU A 121 -6.14 5.04 15.47
CA GLU A 121 -6.33 4.05 16.54
C GLU A 121 -5.12 4.02 17.46
N GLU A 122 -3.91 3.92 16.92
CA GLU A 122 -2.66 3.94 17.68
C GLU A 122 -2.46 5.28 18.40
N LEU A 123 -2.76 6.40 17.73
CA LEU A 123 -2.78 7.72 18.33
C LEU A 123 -3.81 7.82 19.48
N THR A 124 -5.01 7.27 19.29
CA THR A 124 -6.07 7.26 20.27
C THR A 124 -5.69 6.46 21.50
N GLU A 125 -5.08 5.30 21.33
CA GLU A 125 -4.57 4.48 22.44
C GLU A 125 -3.45 5.18 23.19
N THR A 126 -2.53 5.80 22.47
CA THR A 126 -1.45 6.59 23.07
C THR A 126 -1.99 7.78 23.89
N LEU A 127 -2.95 8.52 23.36
CA LEU A 127 -3.56 9.64 24.09
C LEU A 127 -4.39 9.18 25.29
N LYS A 128 -5.07 8.03 25.21
CA LYS A 128 -5.76 7.41 26.35
C LYS A 128 -4.79 6.98 27.44
N SER A 129 -3.65 6.40 27.08
CA SER A 129 -2.62 5.99 28.05
C SER A 129 -1.98 7.20 28.75
N LEU A 130 -1.97 8.37 28.09
CA LEU A 130 -1.58 9.66 28.67
C LEU A 130 -2.66 10.31 29.53
N GLY A 131 -3.83 9.65 29.70
CA GLY A 131 -4.90 10.09 30.60
C GLY A 131 -5.95 11.03 29.98
N TYR A 132 -5.94 11.25 28.68
CA TYR A 132 -6.94 12.11 28.03
C TYR A 132 -8.28 11.40 27.84
N LYS A 133 -9.39 12.14 28.01
CA LYS A 133 -10.73 11.59 27.89
C LYS A 133 -11.09 11.28 26.42
N PRO A 134 -11.80 10.18 26.14
CA PRO A 134 -12.17 9.80 24.76
C PRO A 134 -12.93 10.91 23.99
N ASN A 135 -13.74 11.71 24.70
CA ASN A 135 -14.49 12.80 24.07
C ASN A 135 -13.60 13.96 23.61
N ASP A 136 -12.52 14.24 24.31
CA ASP A 136 -11.59 15.31 23.93
C ASP A 136 -10.68 14.85 22.80
N ILE A 137 -10.26 13.58 22.83
CA ILE A 137 -9.53 12.95 21.73
C ILE A 137 -10.33 13.02 20.43
N LYS A 138 -11.63 12.66 20.44
CA LYS A 138 -12.51 12.72 19.28
C LYS A 138 -12.64 14.12 18.66
N LYS A 139 -12.53 15.20 19.45
CA LYS A 139 -12.59 16.59 18.95
C LYS A 139 -11.31 17.02 18.25
N VAL A 140 -10.18 16.41 18.60
CA VAL A 140 -8.86 16.77 18.10
C VAL A 140 -8.50 15.97 16.86
N LEU A 141 -8.88 14.69 16.77
CA LEU A 141 -8.58 13.80 15.63
C LEU A 141 -8.88 14.41 14.24
N PRO A 142 -10.04 15.08 13.99
CA PRO A 142 -10.33 15.64 12.68
C PRO A 142 -9.45 16.84 12.28
N LYS A 143 -8.70 17.40 13.24
CA LYS A 143 -7.84 18.58 13.05
C LYS A 143 -6.38 18.21 12.81
N LEU A 144 -6.06 16.92 12.87
CA LEU A 144 -4.70 16.40 12.70
C LEU A 144 -4.47 15.93 11.27
N ASP A 145 -3.25 16.14 10.80
CA ASP A 145 -2.82 15.62 9.51
C ASP A 145 -2.47 14.13 9.63
N ALA A 146 -3.28 13.28 8.97
CA ALA A 146 -3.11 11.83 8.95
C ALA A 146 -1.83 11.36 8.23
N SER A 147 -1.19 12.23 7.44
CA SER A 147 0.05 11.92 6.72
C SER A 147 1.31 12.02 7.58
N LEU A 148 1.21 12.63 8.76
CA LEU A 148 2.34 12.80 9.67
C LEU A 148 2.66 11.49 10.42
N SER A 149 3.94 11.33 10.81
CA SER A 149 4.33 10.24 11.71
C SER A 149 3.60 10.32 13.06
N LEU A 150 3.35 9.16 13.70
CA LEU A 150 2.66 9.07 14.99
C LEU A 150 3.23 10.05 16.03
N GLU A 151 4.54 10.18 16.10
CA GLU A 151 5.25 11.08 17.01
C GLU A 151 4.87 12.56 16.80
N LYS A 152 4.76 12.99 15.54
CA LYS A 152 4.32 14.35 15.19
C LYS A 152 2.84 14.55 15.46
N GLN A 153 2.01 13.54 15.16
CA GLN A 153 0.57 13.57 15.45
C GLN A 153 0.30 13.67 16.95
N VAL A 154 1.01 12.90 17.79
CA VAL A 154 0.92 13.01 19.26
C VAL A 154 1.27 14.42 19.71
N LYS A 155 2.35 15.00 19.19
CA LYS A 155 2.82 16.35 19.55
C LYS A 155 1.82 17.44 19.17
N GLU A 156 1.17 17.32 18.02
CA GLU A 156 0.11 18.25 17.58
C GLU A 156 -1.18 18.06 18.39
N ALA A 157 -1.57 16.80 18.64
CA ALA A 157 -2.74 16.49 19.46
C ALA A 157 -2.62 17.08 20.87
N LEU A 158 -1.46 16.92 21.50
CA LEU A 158 -1.19 17.50 22.83
C LEU A 158 -1.28 19.02 22.83
N LYS A 159 -0.78 19.72 21.80
CA LYS A 159 -0.91 21.17 21.66
C LYS A 159 -2.37 21.63 21.56
N LEU A 160 -3.23 20.81 20.93
CA LEU A 160 -4.66 21.13 20.77
C LEU A 160 -5.47 20.78 22.02
N LEU A 161 -5.04 19.78 22.79
CA LEU A 161 -5.70 19.33 24.03
C LEU A 161 -5.34 20.22 25.25
N LEU A 162 -4.21 20.92 25.20
CA LEU A 162 -3.73 21.82 26.26
C LEU A 162 -4.24 23.26 26.11
N LYS A 163 -4.98 23.56 25.03
CA LYS A 163 -5.68 24.83 24.82
C LYS A 163 -7.12 24.75 25.28
#